data_f432d1e1eb07b900ab047c49e2758489
#
_entry.id   f432d1e1eb07b900ab047c49e2758489
#
_cell.length_a   1.000
_cell.length_b   1.000
_cell.length_c   1.000
_cell.angle_alpha   90.00
_cell.angle_beta   90.00
_cell.angle_gamma   90.00
#
_symmetry.space_group_name_H-M   'P 1'
#
loop_
_entity.id
_entity.type
_entity.pdbx_description
1 polymer ?
#
loop_
_entity_poly.entity_id
_entity_poly.type
_entity_poly.pdbx_seq_one_letter_code
_entity_poly.pdbx_strand_id
1 'polypeptide(L)'
;IIEDLRKFGTFVDEDTYELNNPKQIIAVITDHLGLVRPQLGRSKKEEIDTISAYGVSFRNKCKISPINIMQFNRNANNAERLKQGLQEPDLSDLKESGSPSEDANVVLVLFNPFRSKLSTYRGYCIKELKDGFRSLLVLKNRFGASDVAIGVGFYGRCGIFKELPSASEINDYDKYKNPDWTIIDFPDREVEIERTKKDDLRVTITL
;
A
#
# COMPACT_ATOMS: atom_id res chain seq x y z
N ILE A 1 6.64 17.54 9.43
CA ILE A 1 5.56 16.69 10.01
C ILE A 1 4.99 17.33 11.28
N ILE A 2 5.78 17.60 12.35
CA ILE A 2 5.25 18.19 13.61
C ILE A 2 4.57 19.53 13.37
N GLU A 3 5.18 20.42 12.58
CA GLU A 3 4.58 21.70 12.21
C GLU A 3 3.26 21.54 11.43
N ASP A 4 3.19 20.54 10.57
CA ASP A 4 1.97 20.27 9.83
C ASP A 4 0.87 19.70 10.73
N LEU A 5 1.24 18.85 11.69
CA LEU A 5 0.29 18.31 12.65
C LEU A 5 -0.35 19.40 13.53
N ARG A 6 0.39 20.46 13.84
CA ARG A 6 -0.16 21.62 14.59
C ARG A 6 -1.32 22.33 13.88
N LYS A 7 -1.48 22.14 12.58
CA LYS A 7 -2.63 22.66 11.82
C LYS A 7 -3.93 21.88 12.10
N PHE A 8 -3.79 20.62 12.50
CA PHE A 8 -4.90 19.70 12.68
C PHE A 8 -5.21 19.36 14.13
N GLY A 9 -4.34 19.76 15.06
CA GLY A 9 -4.50 19.47 16.48
C GLY A 9 -3.43 20.15 17.34
N THR A 10 -3.49 19.86 18.62
CA THR A 10 -2.61 20.44 19.64
C THR A 10 -1.87 19.34 20.40
N PHE A 11 -0.57 19.50 20.59
CA PHE A 11 0.21 18.70 21.54
C PHE A 11 -0.06 19.24 22.94
N VAL A 12 -0.82 18.50 23.75
CA VAL A 12 -1.15 18.86 25.13
C VAL A 12 0.07 18.64 26.02
N ASP A 13 0.81 17.56 25.78
CA ASP A 13 2.08 17.22 26.40
C ASP A 13 2.96 16.42 25.43
N GLU A 14 4.08 15.85 25.91
CA GLU A 14 5.01 15.06 25.08
C GLU A 14 4.38 13.77 24.51
N ASP A 15 3.33 13.28 25.14
CA ASP A 15 2.71 11.98 24.84
C ASP A 15 1.27 12.09 24.33
N THR A 16 0.67 13.29 24.41
CA THR A 16 -0.75 13.48 24.12
C THR A 16 -0.93 14.51 23.01
N TYR A 17 -1.65 14.10 21.96
CA TYR A 17 -2.06 14.94 20.86
C TYR A 17 -3.56 14.88 20.69
N GLU A 18 -4.20 16.04 20.70
CA GLU A 18 -5.64 16.18 20.54
C GLU A 18 -5.97 16.80 19.18
N LEU A 19 -6.82 16.11 18.41
CA LEU A 19 -7.31 16.62 17.14
C LEU A 19 -8.31 17.76 17.34
N ASN A 20 -8.21 18.82 16.54
CA ASN A 20 -9.20 19.91 16.49
C ASN A 20 -10.59 19.37 16.10
N ASN A 21 -10.63 18.37 15.23
CA ASN A 21 -11.84 17.66 14.87
C ASN A 21 -11.67 16.17 15.21
N PRO A 22 -12.37 15.63 16.22
CA PRO A 22 -12.25 14.21 16.64
C PRO A 22 -12.65 13.19 15.56
N LYS A 23 -13.40 13.61 14.54
CA LYS A 23 -13.81 12.78 13.41
C LYS A 23 -12.79 12.77 12.26
N GLN A 24 -11.78 13.64 12.33
CA GLN A 24 -10.76 13.71 11.29
C GLN A 24 -9.80 12.54 11.36
N ILE A 25 -9.48 11.97 10.21
CA ILE A 25 -8.44 10.95 10.04
C ILE A 25 -7.24 11.61 9.40
N ILE A 26 -6.08 11.50 10.03
CA ILE A 26 -4.82 11.97 9.48
C ILE A 26 -4.01 10.75 9.03
N ALA A 27 -3.64 10.72 7.76
CA ALA A 27 -2.70 9.75 7.21
C ALA A 27 -1.40 10.45 6.79
N VAL A 28 -0.27 9.85 7.12
CA VAL A 28 1.06 10.28 6.68
C VAL A 28 1.61 9.22 5.75
N ILE A 29 1.77 9.56 4.48
CA ILE A 29 2.24 8.63 3.45
C ILE A 29 3.70 8.91 3.15
N THR A 30 4.55 7.87 3.26
CA THR A 30 5.97 7.92 2.88
C THR A 30 6.16 7.11 1.59
N ASP A 31 6.39 7.78 0.46
CA ASP A 31 6.63 7.17 -0.84
C ASP A 31 8.05 7.48 -1.32
N HIS A 32 8.96 6.51 -1.24
CA HIS A 32 8.95 5.25 -0.50
C HIS A 32 10.16 5.22 0.45
N LEU A 33 10.14 4.36 1.46
CA LEU A 33 11.20 4.27 2.49
C LEU A 33 12.59 4.04 1.89
N GLY A 34 12.68 3.36 0.74
CA GLY A 34 13.92 3.15 0.01
C GLY A 34 14.63 4.43 -0.48
N LEU A 35 13.95 5.59 -0.54
CA LEU A 35 14.53 6.89 -0.93
C LEU A 35 15.00 7.73 0.25
N VAL A 36 14.69 7.33 1.47
CA VAL A 36 15.12 8.06 2.66
C VAL A 36 16.64 8.04 2.75
N ARG A 37 17.23 9.21 2.96
CA ARG A 37 18.69 9.36 3.15
C ARG A 37 19.01 9.16 4.61
N PRO A 38 19.94 8.26 4.94
CA PRO A 38 20.39 8.10 6.33
C PRO A 38 21.02 9.39 6.87
N GLN A 39 20.82 9.64 8.14
CA GLN A 39 21.56 10.69 8.84
C GLN A 39 23.04 10.32 8.91
N LEU A 40 23.88 11.35 9.11
CA LEU A 40 25.33 11.17 9.20
C LEU A 40 25.68 10.13 10.31
N GLY A 41 26.43 9.10 9.95
CA GLY A 41 26.85 8.04 10.84
C GLY A 41 25.84 6.88 11.03
N ARG A 42 24.69 6.91 10.34
CA ARG A 42 23.72 5.82 10.37
C ARG A 42 23.72 5.03 9.06
N SER A 43 23.48 3.73 9.17
CA SER A 43 23.16 2.90 8.01
C SER A 43 21.72 3.15 7.55
N LYS A 44 21.41 2.78 6.31
CA LYS A 44 20.05 2.87 5.77
C LYS A 44 19.04 2.04 6.57
N LYS A 45 19.47 0.88 7.06
CA LYS A 45 18.66 0.01 7.89
C LYS A 45 18.27 0.70 9.19
N GLU A 46 19.24 1.27 9.90
CA GLU A 46 18.98 1.99 11.16
C GLU A 46 18.06 3.18 10.98
N GLU A 47 18.14 3.88 9.83
CA GLU A 47 17.24 4.98 9.52
C GLU A 47 15.82 4.49 9.29
N ILE A 48 15.63 3.39 8.54
CA ILE A 48 14.30 2.79 8.30
C ILE A 48 13.71 2.28 9.60
N ASP A 49 14.49 1.63 10.46
CA ASP A 49 14.08 1.16 11.79
C ASP A 49 13.62 2.34 12.67
N THR A 50 14.35 3.45 12.62
CA THR A 50 14.00 4.69 13.32
C THR A 50 12.66 5.27 12.82
N ILE A 51 12.45 5.34 11.52
CA ILE A 51 11.20 5.83 10.93
C ILE A 51 10.03 4.92 11.31
N SER A 52 10.25 3.60 11.34
CA SER A 52 9.25 2.64 11.77
C SER A 52 8.83 2.87 13.22
N ALA A 53 9.80 3.03 14.11
CA ALA A 53 9.55 3.33 15.53
C ALA A 53 8.79 4.66 15.72
N TYR A 54 9.14 5.71 14.95
CA TYR A 54 8.37 6.95 14.93
C TYR A 54 6.94 6.74 14.44
N GLY A 55 6.73 5.91 13.43
CA GLY A 55 5.40 5.55 12.95
C GLY A 55 4.55 4.91 14.05
N VAL A 56 5.13 3.99 14.83
CA VAL A 56 4.45 3.40 15.99
C VAL A 56 4.09 4.47 17.03
N SER A 57 5.02 5.37 17.34
CA SER A 57 4.79 6.45 18.28
C SER A 57 3.68 7.39 17.82
N PHE A 58 3.70 7.86 16.58
CA PHE A 58 2.66 8.72 16.01
C PHE A 58 1.28 8.04 16.00
N ARG A 59 1.24 6.76 15.64
CA ARG A 59 -0.01 5.99 15.70
C ARG A 59 -0.59 5.94 17.10
N ASN A 60 0.23 5.65 18.08
CA ASN A 60 -0.22 5.43 19.45
C ASN A 60 -0.55 6.75 20.18
N LYS A 61 0.33 7.75 20.04
CA LYS A 61 0.21 9.04 20.74
C LYS A 61 -0.68 10.05 20.00
N CYS A 62 -0.56 10.13 18.67
CA CYS A 62 -1.21 11.15 17.88
C CYS A 62 -2.43 10.63 17.11
N LYS A 63 -2.76 9.34 17.22
CA LYS A 63 -3.87 8.70 16.47
C LYS A 63 -3.78 8.90 14.95
N ILE A 64 -2.55 9.02 14.43
CA ILE A 64 -2.25 9.18 13.01
C ILE A 64 -2.08 7.81 12.38
N SER A 65 -2.45 7.67 11.12
CA SER A 65 -2.24 6.46 10.33
C SER A 65 -0.99 6.60 9.45
N PRO A 66 0.20 6.11 9.87
CA PRO A 66 1.37 6.09 9.02
C PRO A 66 1.21 5.01 7.94
N ILE A 67 1.43 5.38 6.68
CA ILE A 67 1.40 4.50 5.52
C ILE A 67 2.79 4.55 4.87
N ASN A 68 3.54 3.46 4.99
CA ASN A 68 4.87 3.37 4.43
C ASN A 68 4.86 2.51 3.18
N ILE A 69 5.25 3.08 2.05
CA ILE A 69 5.41 2.35 0.79
C ILE A 69 6.83 1.78 0.76
N MET A 70 6.96 0.49 0.45
CA MET A 70 8.22 -0.21 0.35
C MET A 70 8.30 -0.99 -0.96
N GLN A 71 9.52 -1.18 -1.47
CA GLN A 71 9.77 -2.07 -2.58
C GLN A 71 10.27 -3.42 -2.05
N PHE A 72 9.92 -4.49 -2.76
CA PHE A 72 10.48 -5.80 -2.47
C PHE A 72 11.97 -5.87 -2.82
N ASN A 73 12.69 -6.67 -2.06
CA ASN A 73 14.05 -7.03 -2.41
C ASN A 73 14.05 -7.76 -3.77
N ARG A 74 15.01 -7.42 -4.64
CA ARG A 74 15.16 -8.06 -5.96
C ARG A 74 15.36 -9.58 -5.88
N ASN A 75 15.77 -10.10 -4.74
CA ASN A 75 15.92 -11.52 -4.46
C ASN A 75 14.57 -12.30 -4.38
N ALA A 76 13.43 -11.61 -4.24
CA ALA A 76 12.12 -12.23 -4.31
C ALA A 76 11.88 -12.97 -5.65
N ASN A 77 12.58 -12.57 -6.72
CA ASN A 77 12.56 -13.22 -8.04
C ASN A 77 13.77 -14.14 -8.28
N ASN A 78 14.37 -14.69 -7.22
CA ASN A 78 15.51 -15.60 -7.35
C ASN A 78 15.08 -16.85 -8.17
N ALA A 79 15.97 -17.29 -9.08
CA ALA A 79 15.75 -18.45 -9.94
C ALA A 79 15.42 -19.75 -9.17
N GLU A 80 15.87 -19.85 -7.93
CA GLU A 80 15.62 -20.96 -7.04
C GLU A 80 14.17 -20.99 -6.53
N ARG A 81 13.61 -19.85 -6.15
CA ARG A 81 12.17 -19.69 -5.79
C ARG A 81 11.27 -19.93 -6.99
N LEU A 82 11.69 -19.47 -8.17
CA LEU A 82 10.98 -19.75 -9.43
C LEU A 82 10.87 -21.25 -9.71
N LYS A 83 11.95 -22.01 -9.48
CA LYS A 83 11.95 -23.48 -9.64
C LYS A 83 11.08 -24.19 -8.61
N GLN A 84 10.94 -23.64 -7.42
CA GLN A 84 10.13 -24.21 -6.33
C GLN A 84 8.65 -23.77 -6.40
N GLY A 85 8.25 -22.95 -7.38
CA GLY A 85 6.89 -22.42 -7.48
C GLY A 85 6.55 -21.36 -6.41
N LEU A 86 7.53 -20.89 -5.64
CA LEU A 86 7.39 -19.91 -4.56
C LEU A 86 7.51 -18.48 -5.11
N GLN A 87 6.63 -18.14 -6.04
CA GLN A 87 6.69 -16.84 -6.73
C GLN A 87 5.83 -15.76 -6.05
N GLU A 88 4.93 -16.17 -5.17
CA GLU A 88 4.12 -15.25 -4.39
C GLU A 88 5.00 -14.59 -3.30
N PRO A 89 4.94 -13.26 -3.16
CA PRO A 89 5.68 -12.54 -2.12
C PRO A 89 5.20 -12.92 -0.72
N ASP A 90 6.12 -12.95 0.22
CA ASP A 90 5.85 -13.14 1.65
C ASP A 90 6.49 -12.04 2.51
N LEU A 91 6.21 -12.06 3.83
CA LEU A 91 6.76 -11.06 4.76
C LEU A 91 8.30 -11.08 4.80
N SER A 92 8.94 -12.20 4.45
CA SER A 92 10.40 -12.31 4.44
C SER A 92 11.04 -11.56 3.28
N ASP A 93 10.28 -11.25 2.23
CA ASP A 93 10.74 -10.48 1.09
C ASP A 93 10.88 -8.98 1.39
N LEU A 94 10.30 -8.51 2.50
CA LEU A 94 10.40 -7.13 2.99
C LEU A 94 11.68 -6.86 3.79
N LYS A 95 12.64 -7.76 3.78
CA LYS A 95 13.80 -7.86 4.69
C LYS A 95 14.96 -6.89 4.48
N GLU A 96 14.80 -5.71 3.96
CA GLU A 96 15.89 -4.71 4.14
C GLU A 96 15.92 -4.16 5.59
N SER A 97 14.78 -4.17 6.28
CA SER A 97 14.68 -4.05 7.73
C SER A 97 13.45 -4.81 8.20
N GLY A 98 13.57 -5.71 9.18
CA GLY A 98 12.44 -6.47 9.72
C GLY A 98 11.42 -5.59 10.43
N SER A 99 11.85 -4.47 11.00
CA SER A 99 11.07 -3.59 11.84
C SER A 99 9.78 -3.06 11.19
N PRO A 100 9.73 -2.56 9.94
CA PRO A 100 8.48 -2.08 9.37
C PRO A 100 7.40 -3.14 9.25
N SER A 101 7.75 -4.39 8.94
CA SER A 101 6.78 -5.48 8.86
C SER A 101 6.31 -5.96 10.23
N GLU A 102 7.19 -5.89 11.25
CA GLU A 102 6.87 -6.24 12.63
C GLU A 102 5.98 -5.18 13.28
N ASP A 103 6.27 -3.91 13.06
CA ASP A 103 5.60 -2.75 13.64
C ASP A 103 4.25 -2.47 12.99
N ALA A 104 4.09 -2.78 11.70
CA ALA A 104 2.85 -2.55 10.97
C ALA A 104 1.69 -3.37 11.54
N ASN A 105 0.51 -2.73 11.63
CA ASN A 105 -0.73 -3.43 11.95
C ASN A 105 -1.28 -4.19 10.75
N VAL A 106 -1.07 -3.65 9.56
CA VAL A 106 -1.52 -4.23 8.28
C VAL A 106 -0.35 -4.17 7.29
N VAL A 107 -0.11 -5.26 6.57
CA VAL A 107 0.83 -5.32 5.46
C VAL A 107 0.09 -5.77 4.21
N LEU A 108 0.02 -4.87 3.24
CA LEU A 108 -0.60 -5.11 1.94
C LEU A 108 0.49 -5.19 0.87
N VAL A 109 0.31 -6.10 -0.07
CA VAL A 109 1.24 -6.30 -1.18
C VAL A 109 0.50 -6.31 -2.49
N LEU A 110 0.94 -5.50 -3.43
CA LEU A 110 0.44 -5.55 -4.81
C LEU A 110 1.38 -6.42 -5.65
N PHE A 111 0.92 -7.63 -5.97
CA PHE A 111 1.68 -8.63 -6.71
C PHE A 111 1.26 -8.67 -8.18
N ASN A 112 2.24 -8.82 -9.08
CA ASN A 112 2.00 -8.98 -10.51
C ASN A 112 2.46 -10.38 -10.97
N PRO A 113 1.55 -11.36 -11.03
CA PRO A 113 1.91 -12.73 -11.44
C PRO A 113 2.36 -12.84 -12.89
N PHE A 114 1.89 -11.96 -13.79
CA PHE A 114 2.30 -11.95 -15.19
C PHE A 114 3.80 -11.63 -15.35
N ARG A 115 4.31 -10.64 -14.59
CA ARG A 115 5.74 -10.32 -14.58
C ARG A 115 6.59 -11.44 -13.98
N SER A 116 6.00 -12.23 -13.08
CA SER A 116 6.61 -13.45 -12.55
C SER A 116 6.44 -14.67 -13.49
N LYS A 117 5.97 -14.45 -14.73
CA LYS A 117 5.79 -15.47 -15.77
C LYS A 117 4.86 -16.63 -15.40
N LEU A 118 3.92 -16.37 -14.48
CA LEU A 118 2.88 -17.34 -14.15
C LEU A 118 1.83 -17.39 -15.24
N SER A 119 1.42 -18.60 -15.61
CA SER A 119 0.32 -18.82 -16.56
C SER A 119 -1.05 -18.80 -15.88
N THR A 120 -1.08 -19.23 -14.62
CA THR A 120 -2.24 -19.24 -13.75
C THR A 120 -1.83 -18.78 -12.36
N TYR A 121 -2.75 -18.20 -11.60
CA TYR A 121 -2.49 -17.77 -10.25
C TYR A 121 -3.80 -17.76 -9.43
N ARG A 122 -3.86 -18.55 -8.36
CA ARG A 122 -5.04 -18.70 -7.48
C ARG A 122 -6.36 -18.90 -8.26
N GLY A 123 -6.29 -19.72 -9.34
CA GLY A 123 -7.43 -20.02 -10.22
C GLY A 123 -7.63 -19.05 -11.38
N TYR A 124 -7.06 -17.84 -11.35
CA TYR A 124 -7.14 -16.89 -12.47
C TYR A 124 -6.24 -17.32 -13.63
N CYS A 125 -6.73 -17.18 -14.87
CA CYS A 125 -5.94 -17.37 -16.09
C CYS A 125 -5.12 -16.13 -16.40
N ILE A 126 -3.86 -16.12 -15.95
CA ILE A 126 -2.96 -14.95 -16.14
C ILE A 126 -2.55 -14.78 -17.60
N LYS A 127 -2.55 -15.87 -18.39
CA LYS A 127 -2.31 -15.81 -19.85
C LYS A 127 -3.35 -14.90 -20.55
N GLU A 128 -4.60 -14.92 -20.08
CA GLU A 128 -5.69 -14.13 -20.62
C GLU A 128 -5.64 -12.68 -20.10
N LEU A 129 -5.54 -12.50 -18.80
CA LEU A 129 -5.55 -11.18 -18.15
C LEU A 129 -4.24 -10.39 -18.33
N LYS A 130 -3.12 -11.10 -18.56
CA LYS A 130 -1.78 -10.53 -18.81
C LYS A 130 -1.38 -9.48 -17.75
N ASP A 131 -0.77 -8.38 -18.18
CA ASP A 131 -0.33 -7.27 -17.32
C ASP A 131 -1.50 -6.42 -16.78
N GLY A 132 -2.72 -6.72 -17.17
CA GLY A 132 -3.94 -6.12 -16.59
C GLY A 132 -4.37 -6.71 -15.26
N PHE A 133 -3.75 -7.82 -14.81
CA PHE A 133 -4.06 -8.44 -13.52
C PHE A 133 -3.07 -8.02 -12.44
N ARG A 134 -3.58 -7.80 -11.25
CA ARG A 134 -2.81 -7.70 -10.00
C ARG A 134 -3.50 -8.51 -8.91
N SER A 135 -2.72 -8.98 -7.96
CA SER A 135 -3.25 -9.54 -6.71
C SER A 135 -2.91 -8.61 -5.56
N LEU A 136 -3.91 -8.17 -4.83
CA LEU A 136 -3.73 -7.49 -3.56
C LEU A 136 -3.68 -8.56 -2.46
N LEU A 137 -2.51 -8.75 -1.89
CA LEU A 137 -2.27 -9.71 -0.80
C LEU A 137 -2.35 -8.99 0.54
N VAL A 138 -3.03 -9.59 1.49
CA VAL A 138 -3.06 -9.17 2.90
C VAL A 138 -2.15 -10.10 3.68
N LEU A 139 -0.84 -9.79 3.73
CA LEU A 139 0.15 -10.65 4.38
C LEU A 139 0.11 -10.58 5.90
N LYS A 140 -0.36 -9.47 6.45
CA LYS A 140 -0.54 -9.27 7.89
C LYS A 140 -1.75 -8.38 8.12
N ASN A 141 -2.57 -8.74 9.09
CA ASN A 141 -3.68 -7.93 9.56
C ASN A 141 -3.96 -8.23 11.04
N ARG A 142 -3.65 -7.29 11.91
CA ARG A 142 -3.91 -7.43 13.36
C ARG A 142 -5.38 -7.31 13.74
N PHE A 143 -6.22 -6.82 12.80
CA PHE A 143 -7.64 -6.54 13.06
C PHE A 143 -8.58 -7.54 12.41
N GLY A 144 -8.07 -8.49 11.63
CA GLY A 144 -8.90 -9.44 10.89
C GLY A 144 -8.09 -10.51 10.18
N ALA A 145 -8.65 -11.09 9.12
CA ALA A 145 -8.02 -12.15 8.36
C ALA A 145 -6.71 -11.70 7.69
N SER A 146 -5.70 -12.56 7.70
CA SER A 146 -4.47 -12.47 6.92
C SER A 146 -4.43 -13.61 5.89
N ASP A 147 -3.41 -13.61 5.05
CA ASP A 147 -3.21 -14.58 3.95
C ASP A 147 -4.35 -14.60 2.92
N VAL A 148 -5.03 -13.47 2.81
CA VAL A 148 -6.08 -13.24 1.82
C VAL A 148 -5.47 -12.66 0.55
N ALA A 149 -5.94 -13.12 -0.61
CA ALA A 149 -5.59 -12.58 -1.91
C ALA A 149 -6.84 -12.12 -2.65
N ILE A 150 -6.85 -10.89 -3.09
CA ILE A 150 -7.94 -10.28 -3.85
C ILE A 150 -7.44 -10.04 -5.28
N GLY A 151 -8.15 -10.60 -6.26
CA GLY A 151 -7.86 -10.34 -7.67
C GLY A 151 -8.36 -8.95 -8.07
N VAL A 152 -7.49 -8.13 -8.68
CA VAL A 152 -7.86 -6.80 -9.16
C VAL A 152 -7.41 -6.60 -10.60
N GLY A 153 -8.28 -6.02 -11.41
CA GLY A 153 -7.94 -5.50 -12.72
C GLY A 153 -7.21 -4.17 -12.57
N PHE A 154 -6.11 -4.00 -13.30
CA PHE A 154 -5.30 -2.79 -13.30
C PHE A 154 -5.30 -2.12 -14.65
N TYR A 155 -5.72 -0.88 -14.72
CA TYR A 155 -5.71 -0.07 -15.92
C TYR A 155 -4.57 0.97 -15.85
N GLY A 156 -3.42 0.59 -16.38
CA GLY A 156 -2.19 1.36 -16.25
C GLY A 156 -2.23 2.76 -16.87
N ARG A 157 -3.11 2.99 -17.86
CA ARG A 157 -3.24 4.32 -18.51
C ARG A 157 -3.80 5.40 -17.59
N CYS A 158 -4.68 5.02 -16.65
CA CYS A 158 -5.33 5.94 -15.72
C CYS A 158 -5.08 5.58 -14.26
N GLY A 159 -4.27 4.54 -13.97
CA GLY A 159 -3.93 4.15 -12.60
C GLY A 159 -5.10 3.57 -11.80
N ILE A 160 -6.14 3.09 -12.46
CA ILE A 160 -7.35 2.60 -11.81
C ILE A 160 -7.23 1.11 -11.50
N PHE A 161 -7.70 0.71 -10.32
CA PHE A 161 -7.88 -0.66 -9.89
C PHE A 161 -9.37 -0.97 -9.74
N LYS A 162 -9.80 -2.15 -10.19
CA LYS A 162 -11.16 -2.66 -10.00
C LYS A 162 -11.08 -4.09 -9.49
N GLU A 163 -11.81 -4.39 -8.44
CA GLU A 163 -11.92 -5.75 -7.94
C GLU A 163 -12.52 -6.66 -9.00
N LEU A 164 -11.94 -7.84 -9.17
CA LEU A 164 -12.42 -8.89 -10.05
C LEU A 164 -13.29 -9.86 -9.25
N PRO A 165 -14.28 -10.51 -9.90
CA PRO A 165 -14.96 -11.64 -9.31
C PRO A 165 -13.97 -12.74 -8.91
N SER A 166 -14.38 -13.68 -8.06
CA SER A 166 -13.58 -14.87 -7.79
C SER A 166 -13.27 -15.61 -9.09
N ALA A 167 -12.12 -16.28 -9.15
CA ALA A 167 -11.68 -16.96 -10.37
C ALA A 167 -12.70 -17.98 -10.89
N SER A 168 -13.45 -18.63 -9.99
CA SER A 168 -14.50 -19.59 -10.33
C SER A 168 -15.75 -18.97 -10.96
N GLU A 169 -15.96 -17.67 -10.79
CA GLU A 169 -17.11 -16.93 -11.34
C GLU A 169 -16.81 -16.32 -12.71
N ILE A 170 -15.54 -16.32 -13.13
CA ILE A 170 -15.14 -15.77 -14.43
C ILE A 170 -15.34 -16.83 -15.51
N ASN A 171 -16.42 -16.72 -16.27
CA ASN A 171 -16.71 -17.56 -17.42
C ASN A 171 -16.16 -16.99 -18.74
N ASP A 172 -15.89 -15.67 -18.78
CA ASP A 172 -15.43 -14.96 -19.95
C ASP A 172 -14.40 -13.89 -19.56
N TYR A 173 -13.14 -14.15 -19.86
CA TYR A 173 -12.03 -13.24 -19.53
C TYR A 173 -11.99 -11.99 -20.40
N ASP A 174 -12.63 -11.99 -21.58
CA ASP A 174 -12.61 -10.83 -22.48
C ASP A 174 -13.30 -9.61 -21.89
N LYS A 175 -14.31 -9.83 -21.04
CA LYS A 175 -14.99 -8.78 -20.27
C LYS A 175 -14.07 -8.03 -19.30
N TYR A 176 -12.97 -8.66 -18.89
CA TYR A 176 -12.05 -8.09 -17.89
C TYR A 176 -10.72 -7.64 -18.48
N LYS A 177 -10.47 -7.91 -19.78
CA LYS A 177 -9.28 -7.42 -20.50
C LYS A 177 -9.37 -5.92 -20.80
N ASN A 178 -10.58 -5.46 -21.17
CA ASN A 178 -10.87 -4.06 -21.47
C ASN A 178 -12.18 -3.67 -20.77
N PRO A 179 -12.16 -3.49 -19.46
CA PRO A 179 -13.37 -3.10 -18.75
C PRO A 179 -13.90 -1.77 -19.29
N ASP A 180 -15.20 -1.67 -19.45
CA ASP A 180 -15.86 -0.43 -19.79
C ASP A 180 -15.76 0.53 -18.61
N TRP A 181 -14.86 1.50 -18.73
CA TRP A 181 -14.55 2.48 -17.68
C TRP A 181 -15.55 3.65 -17.68
N THR A 182 -16.53 3.64 -18.55
CA THR A 182 -17.62 4.64 -18.54
C THR A 182 -18.55 4.45 -17.34
N ILE A 183 -18.47 3.28 -16.67
CA ILE A 183 -19.24 2.95 -15.46
C ILE A 183 -18.29 2.98 -14.23
N ILE A 184 -17.53 4.05 -14.06
CA ILE A 184 -16.94 4.34 -12.76
C ILE A 184 -18.00 5.16 -12.03
N ASP A 185 -18.83 4.46 -11.28
CA ASP A 185 -19.70 5.08 -10.29
C ASP A 185 -18.79 5.59 -9.17
N PHE A 186 -18.29 6.79 -9.33
CA PHE A 186 -17.69 7.52 -8.21
C PHE A 186 -18.89 7.88 -7.32
N PRO A 187 -19.01 7.33 -6.12
CA PRO A 187 -20.00 7.86 -5.20
C PRO A 187 -19.77 9.36 -5.13
N ASP A 188 -20.85 10.15 -5.17
CA ASP A 188 -20.84 11.60 -5.08
C ASP A 188 -20.00 12.04 -3.87
N ARG A 189 -18.71 12.19 -4.08
CA ARG A 189 -17.74 12.67 -3.10
C ARG A 189 -17.24 14.00 -3.65
N GLU A 190 -17.55 15.06 -2.94
CA GLU A 190 -16.90 16.32 -3.20
C GLU A 190 -15.40 16.17 -2.92
N VAL A 191 -14.62 16.16 -3.99
CA VAL A 191 -13.16 16.20 -3.91
C VAL A 191 -12.73 17.65 -4.05
N GLU A 192 -12.44 18.31 -2.95
CA GLU A 192 -11.79 19.60 -3.00
C GLU A 192 -10.29 19.45 -3.28
N ILE A 193 -9.87 19.95 -4.44
CA ILE A 193 -8.46 20.00 -4.81
C ILE A 193 -7.98 21.43 -4.64
N GLU A 194 -7.33 21.72 -3.52
CA GLU A 194 -6.62 23.00 -3.33
C GLU A 194 -5.24 22.94 -3.97
N ARG A 195 -5.02 23.75 -4.99
CA ARG A 195 -3.68 24.01 -5.54
C ARG A 195 -3.06 25.18 -4.78
N THR A 196 -2.12 24.91 -3.90
CA THR A 196 -1.29 25.95 -3.33
C THR A 196 -0.21 26.38 -4.33
N LYS A 197 0.20 27.67 -4.30
CA LYS A 197 1.19 28.27 -5.23
C LYS A 197 2.62 27.68 -5.19
N LYS A 198 2.85 26.64 -4.44
CA LYS A 198 4.08 25.85 -4.38
C LYS A 198 3.69 24.38 -4.57
N ASP A 199 3.78 23.87 -5.76
CA ASP A 199 3.77 22.44 -6.22
C ASP A 199 3.26 21.33 -5.28
N ASP A 200 2.62 21.63 -4.17
CA ASP A 200 2.02 20.70 -3.22
C ASP A 200 0.54 20.52 -3.54
N LEU A 201 0.23 19.37 -4.09
CA LEU A 201 -1.16 18.96 -4.34
C LEU A 201 -1.78 18.49 -3.01
N ARG A 202 -2.76 19.20 -2.50
CA ARG A 202 -3.59 18.74 -1.37
C ARG A 202 -4.88 18.16 -1.90
N VAL A 203 -5.14 16.93 -1.56
CA VAL A 203 -6.42 16.25 -1.85
C VAL A 203 -7.14 16.04 -0.53
N THR A 204 -8.27 16.70 -0.36
CA THR A 204 -9.17 16.46 0.79
C THR A 204 -10.34 15.63 0.28
N ILE A 205 -10.52 14.45 0.85
CA ILE A 205 -11.68 13.57 0.56
C ILE A 205 -12.59 13.66 1.78
N THR A 206 -13.78 14.20 1.60
CA THR A 206 -14.83 14.16 2.62
C THR A 206 -15.65 12.89 2.42
N LEU A 207 -15.73 12.05 3.46
CA LEU A 207 -16.47 10.79 3.47
C LEU A 207 -17.90 11.01 3.93
#